data_789c2ebe7253aee07e36f2182b774f04
#
_entry.id   789c2ebe7253aee07e36f2182b774f04
#
_cell.length_a   1.000
_cell.length_b   1.000
_cell.length_c   1.000
_cell.angle_alpha   90.00
_cell.angle_beta   90.00
_cell.angle_gamma   90.00
#
_symmetry.space_group_name_H-M   'P 1'
#
loop_
_entity.id
_entity.type
_entity.pdbx_description
1 polymer ?
#
loop_
_entity_poly.entity_id
_entity_poly.type
_entity_poly.pdbx_seq_one_letter_code
_entity_poly.pdbx_strand_id
1 'polypeptide(L)'
;MLSMRSAASQPQRFREESGALAGEAAVRSRSSCGRLRVEPLPDSATHLPSAPPMLGALESGDHSGEGATRTRRMDARTWRLGWRCLLLLALLGSTRSEGVESCEEVRKVFQWRLGGAVKGLPEAPRAGPDLQVCQSKNPTCCTRKMEEKYQIAARQDLQQVLQTSSSTLKLLISRNAAAFQETLETLIRQAENYTSILFCNTYRNMALEAAASIQEFFTDVGLYLFGADVHPEEFVNRFFDSLFPLVYNHLINPGVTDSSLQYSECIRMARQDVSPFGNIPKRVMGQMGRSLLPGRTFLQALNLGIEVINTTDHIHFSKECSRALLKMQYCPHCQSLMLSKPCMGYCLNVIRGCLAHMTELNPHWHAYIRSLEELSDAMHGTYDVEHVLLNFHLLVNDAVLQAHLNGQKLLDQVNKICGHPVRTPTQSPRCTFDPSKEKHGMKISTRNGEETLANRRKQFINSLRLHRSFYGGLADQLCVNELAAAEGRACWNGEDIVTSYAQRVVGNGIKAQSANPEVRVRGTDPVTNQIIDKLKHVIQLLQGRSPKPNKWELLQPGSGGGMLEPSSGDCDDEDGCGGSGSGEVKRTLKITN
;
A
#
# COMPACT_ATOMS: atom_id res chain seq x y z
N MET A 1 22.13 45.08 -39.23
CA MET A 1 22.82 46.23 -38.62
C MET A 1 22.73 46.10 -37.13
N LEU A 2 23.92 46.00 -36.51
CA LEU A 2 24.28 46.30 -35.09
C LEU A 2 23.58 45.48 -34.01
N SER A 3 24.23 44.78 -33.14
CA SER A 3 25.59 44.61 -32.63
C SER A 3 25.47 44.16 -31.17
N MET A 4 26.04 43.02 -30.90
CA MET A 4 26.74 42.54 -29.68
C MET A 4 26.53 43.25 -28.32
N ARG A 5 26.30 42.49 -27.22
CA ARG A 5 27.41 42.18 -26.29
C ARG A 5 27.04 41.11 -25.25
N SER A 6 27.93 40.18 -25.19
CA SER A 6 28.23 39.15 -24.17
C SER A 6 28.51 39.75 -22.79
N ALA A 7 28.08 39.04 -21.74
CA ALA A 7 28.74 39.12 -20.42
C ALA A 7 28.68 37.73 -19.76
N ALA A 8 29.82 37.07 -19.71
CA ALA A 8 30.13 35.90 -18.90
C ALA A 8 30.32 36.32 -17.44
N SER A 9 29.86 35.51 -16.50
CA SER A 9 30.23 35.57 -15.09
C SER A 9 30.64 34.20 -14.60
N GLN A 10 31.85 34.10 -14.12
CA GLN A 10 32.57 32.96 -13.58
C GLN A 10 32.05 32.56 -12.19
N PRO A 11 32.39 31.34 -11.72
CA PRO A 11 31.98 30.82 -10.40
C PRO A 11 32.94 31.24 -9.30
N GLN A 12 32.39 31.61 -8.15
CA GLN A 12 33.18 31.87 -6.93
C GLN A 12 33.50 30.58 -6.21
N ARG A 13 34.82 30.34 -6.02
CA ARG A 13 35.41 29.39 -5.09
C ARG A 13 35.23 29.91 -3.66
N PHE A 14 34.76 29.08 -2.75
CA PHE A 14 34.96 29.26 -1.32
C PHE A 14 36.07 28.33 -0.85
N ARG A 15 36.96 28.95 -0.07
CA ARG A 15 38.26 28.52 0.40
C ARG A 15 38.10 27.73 1.70
N GLU A 16 38.86 26.65 1.82
CA GLU A 16 39.08 25.88 3.04
C GLU A 16 39.75 26.72 4.12
N GLU A 17 39.29 26.60 5.34
CA GLU A 17 40.12 26.87 6.53
C GLU A 17 40.13 25.64 7.43
N SER A 18 41.36 25.16 7.59
CA SER A 18 41.76 24.06 8.46
C SER A 18 41.77 24.52 9.92
N GLY A 19 41.26 23.69 10.81
CA GLY A 19 41.48 23.83 12.25
C GLY A 19 41.46 22.45 12.90
N ALA A 20 42.66 21.93 13.12
CA ALA A 20 42.94 20.71 13.87
C ALA A 20 42.65 20.87 15.36
N LEU A 21 42.03 19.86 15.99
CA LEU A 21 42.30 19.48 17.37
C LEU A 21 42.04 17.98 17.56
N ALA A 22 43.10 17.29 17.94
CA ALA A 22 43.16 15.90 18.31
C ALA A 22 42.42 15.61 19.64
N GLY A 23 41.84 14.44 19.76
CA GLY A 23 41.31 13.94 21.02
C GLY A 23 40.97 12.45 20.89
N GLU A 24 41.96 11.59 21.21
CA GLU A 24 41.77 10.14 21.41
C GLU A 24 40.76 9.89 22.52
N ALA A 25 39.79 8.99 22.27
CA ALA A 25 39.13 8.22 23.31
C ALA A 25 38.75 6.84 22.78
N ALA A 26 39.62 5.89 23.05
CA ALA A 26 39.32 4.46 22.93
C ALA A 26 38.26 4.07 23.95
N VAL A 27 37.09 3.58 23.51
CA VAL A 27 36.11 2.92 24.38
C VAL A 27 35.97 1.46 23.96
N ARG A 28 36.52 0.59 24.79
CA ARG A 28 36.29 -0.85 24.81
C ARG A 28 34.81 -1.12 25.13
N SER A 29 34.07 -1.69 24.24
CA SER A 29 32.77 -2.28 24.57
C SER A 29 32.95 -3.72 25.04
N ARG A 30 32.77 -3.92 26.35
CA ARG A 30 32.54 -5.24 26.94
C ARG A 30 31.06 -5.58 26.81
N SER A 31 30.77 -6.66 26.12
CA SER A 31 29.48 -7.32 26.14
C SER A 31 29.23 -7.92 27.53
N SER A 32 28.19 -7.48 28.22
CA SER A 32 27.62 -8.17 29.37
C SER A 32 26.16 -8.54 29.06
N CYS A 33 25.94 -9.83 28.90
CA CYS A 33 24.64 -10.49 28.81
C CYS A 33 23.99 -10.47 30.21
N GLY A 34 23.00 -9.57 30.43
CA GLY A 34 22.17 -9.53 31.63
C GLY A 34 20.86 -10.26 31.39
N ARG A 35 20.70 -11.41 32.05
CA ARG A 35 19.41 -12.12 32.17
C ARG A 35 18.43 -11.27 32.96
N LEU A 36 17.36 -10.83 32.34
CA LEU A 36 16.16 -10.36 33.03
C LEU A 36 15.27 -11.55 33.34
N ARG A 37 15.15 -11.80 34.64
CA ARG A 37 14.25 -12.75 35.28
C ARG A 37 12.86 -12.13 35.26
N VAL A 38 11.91 -12.77 34.62
CA VAL A 38 10.49 -12.39 34.65
C VAL A 38 9.86 -13.21 35.77
N GLU A 39 9.38 -12.54 36.84
CA GLU A 39 8.54 -13.13 37.87
C GLU A 39 7.07 -13.16 37.37
N PRO A 40 6.29 -14.19 37.71
CA PRO A 40 4.89 -14.28 37.33
C PRO A 40 4.01 -13.49 38.31
N LEU A 41 3.08 -12.69 37.75
CA LEU A 41 2.00 -12.03 38.48
C LEU A 41 0.84 -13.00 38.72
N PRO A 42 0.11 -12.84 39.85
CA PRO A 42 -0.90 -13.82 40.29
C PRO A 42 -2.24 -13.65 39.55
N ASP A 43 -2.91 -14.79 39.36
CA ASP A 43 -4.27 -14.94 38.87
C ASP A 43 -5.28 -14.14 39.74
N SER A 44 -6.06 -13.28 39.07
CA SER A 44 -7.30 -12.75 39.63
C SER A 44 -8.44 -13.07 38.70
N ALA A 45 -9.20 -14.08 39.05
CA ALA A 45 -10.49 -14.38 38.46
C ALA A 45 -11.49 -13.27 38.81
N THR A 46 -12.10 -12.63 37.78
CA THR A 46 -13.35 -11.89 37.96
C THR A 46 -14.32 -12.23 36.83
N HIS A 47 -15.47 -12.66 37.28
CA HIS A 47 -16.68 -13.08 36.62
C HIS A 47 -17.16 -12.11 35.51
N LEU A 48 -17.43 -12.66 34.32
CA LEU A 48 -18.29 -12.09 33.31
C LEU A 48 -19.72 -12.59 33.51
N PRO A 49 -20.77 -11.74 33.47
CA PRO A 49 -22.14 -12.21 33.47
C PRO A 49 -22.56 -12.66 32.08
N SER A 50 -23.17 -13.82 32.02
CA SER A 50 -23.75 -14.52 30.89
C SER A 50 -24.95 -13.78 30.29
N ALA A 51 -25.01 -13.79 28.95
CA ALA A 51 -26.17 -13.39 28.14
C ALA A 51 -27.29 -14.46 28.24
N PRO A 52 -28.58 -14.08 28.18
CA PRO A 52 -29.68 -15.01 28.15
C PRO A 52 -29.93 -15.60 26.75
N PRO A 53 -30.50 -16.83 26.67
CA PRO A 53 -30.63 -17.55 25.42
C PRO A 53 -31.88 -17.18 24.62
N MET A 54 -31.74 -17.22 23.30
CA MET A 54 -32.81 -17.25 22.32
C MET A 54 -33.45 -18.66 22.26
N LEU A 55 -34.73 -18.75 22.41
CA LEU A 55 -35.61 -19.85 21.98
C LEU A 55 -36.75 -19.17 21.21
N GLY A 56 -37.10 -19.46 20.04
CA GLY A 56 -37.19 -20.70 19.30
C GLY A 56 -38.65 -21.12 19.07
N ALA A 57 -39.08 -21.13 17.79
CA ALA A 57 -40.08 -21.94 17.13
C ALA A 57 -41.58 -21.67 17.38
N LEU A 58 -42.25 -21.23 16.35
CA LEU A 58 -43.31 -21.93 15.56
C LEU A 58 -44.42 -22.64 16.36
N GLU A 59 -45.68 -22.17 16.20
CA GLU A 59 -46.73 -23.04 15.59
C GLU A 59 -47.99 -22.26 15.24
N SER A 60 -48.53 -22.63 14.11
CA SER A 60 -49.76 -22.24 13.48
C SER A 60 -50.98 -22.84 14.20
N GLY A 61 -52.12 -22.16 14.18
CA GLY A 61 -53.39 -22.73 14.59
C GLY A 61 -54.56 -21.81 14.31
N ASP A 62 -55.25 -22.06 13.22
CA ASP A 62 -56.61 -21.58 12.94
C ASP A 62 -57.57 -21.97 14.07
N HIS A 63 -58.46 -21.08 14.46
CA HIS A 63 -59.87 -21.40 14.67
C HIS A 63 -60.77 -20.16 14.71
N SER A 64 -61.75 -20.20 13.83
CA SER A 64 -62.98 -19.46 13.75
C SER A 64 -63.84 -19.51 15.01
N GLY A 65 -64.53 -18.42 15.35
CA GLY A 65 -65.56 -18.39 16.38
C GLY A 65 -66.27 -17.07 16.51
N GLU A 66 -67.48 -17.05 15.99
CA GLU A 66 -68.49 -15.99 16.09
C GLU A 66 -68.83 -15.62 17.55
N GLY A 67 -69.23 -14.38 17.74
CA GLY A 67 -70.16 -14.18 18.83
C GLY A 67 -70.22 -12.80 19.51
N ALA A 68 -71.25 -12.07 19.18
CA ALA A 68 -72.05 -11.22 20.08
C ALA A 68 -71.60 -9.81 20.40
N THR A 69 -72.18 -8.90 19.68
CA THR A 69 -72.46 -7.50 20.03
C THR A 69 -73.16 -7.35 21.37
N ARG A 70 -72.53 -6.63 22.31
CA ARG A 70 -73.19 -6.16 23.52
C ARG A 70 -72.97 -4.66 23.65
N THR A 71 -73.94 -3.89 23.14
CA THR A 71 -74.07 -2.46 23.31
C THR A 71 -74.32 -2.16 24.80
N ARG A 72 -73.35 -1.57 25.49
CA ARG A 72 -73.55 -0.91 26.79
C ARG A 72 -73.92 0.57 26.56
N ARG A 73 -75.17 0.92 26.87
CA ARG A 73 -75.61 2.32 27.02
C ARG A 73 -74.75 2.97 28.13
N MET A 74 -74.02 3.99 27.79
CA MET A 74 -73.32 4.85 28.76
C MET A 74 -74.23 6.00 29.13
N ASP A 75 -74.38 6.19 30.44
CA ASP A 75 -75.21 7.21 31.08
C ASP A 75 -74.69 8.63 30.79
N ALA A 76 -75.62 9.55 30.63
CA ALA A 76 -75.44 10.97 30.28
C ALA A 76 -74.65 11.79 31.35
N ARG A 77 -74.23 11.20 32.48
CA ARG A 77 -73.48 11.88 33.53
C ARG A 77 -71.97 11.87 33.31
N THR A 78 -71.43 10.96 32.50
CA THR A 78 -70.01 10.88 32.18
C THR A 78 -69.56 11.85 31.08
N TRP A 79 -70.45 12.40 30.30
CA TRP A 79 -70.17 13.37 29.23
C TRP A 79 -69.74 14.77 29.74
N ARG A 80 -70.23 15.14 30.92
CA ARG A 80 -69.88 16.49 31.48
C ARG A 80 -68.51 16.55 32.17
N LEU A 81 -67.95 15.41 32.61
CA LEU A 81 -66.58 15.36 33.13
C LEU A 81 -65.52 15.23 31.99
N GLY A 82 -65.83 14.54 30.91
CA GLY A 82 -64.92 14.41 29.76
C GLY A 82 -64.63 15.72 29.04
N TRP A 83 -65.58 16.59 28.91
CA TRP A 83 -65.41 17.92 28.29
C TRP A 83 -64.62 18.88 29.15
N ARG A 84 -64.67 18.78 30.47
CA ARG A 84 -63.86 19.59 31.38
C ARG A 84 -62.39 19.15 31.39
N CYS A 85 -62.13 17.87 31.27
CA CYS A 85 -60.73 17.36 31.10
C CYS A 85 -60.15 17.70 29.71
N LEU A 86 -60.98 17.68 28.62
CA LEU A 86 -60.51 18.09 27.29
C LEU A 86 -60.25 19.60 27.18
N LEU A 87 -61.02 20.43 27.85
CA LEU A 87 -60.75 21.86 27.91
C LEU A 87 -59.51 22.19 28.78
N LEU A 88 -59.25 21.45 29.85
CA LEU A 88 -58.03 21.58 30.64
C LEU A 88 -56.79 21.06 29.92
N LEU A 89 -56.91 19.99 29.09
CA LEU A 89 -55.86 19.51 28.23
C LEU A 89 -55.60 20.42 27.02
N ALA A 90 -56.62 21.11 26.50
CA ALA A 90 -56.46 22.12 25.44
C ALA A 90 -55.82 23.43 25.97
N LEU A 91 -55.95 23.73 27.26
CA LEU A 91 -55.29 24.87 27.89
C LEU A 91 -53.84 24.54 28.33
N LEU A 92 -53.49 23.25 28.44
CA LEU A 92 -52.11 22.80 28.71
C LEU A 92 -51.35 22.48 27.41
N GLY A 93 -52.01 22.45 26.24
CA GLY A 93 -51.45 22.18 24.92
C GLY A 93 -50.98 23.41 24.12
N SER A 94 -51.01 24.58 24.67
CA SER A 94 -50.25 25.71 24.10
C SER A 94 -48.79 25.54 24.48
N THR A 95 -48.09 24.61 23.81
CA THR A 95 -46.64 24.72 23.75
C THR A 95 -46.31 25.99 23.00
N ARG A 96 -46.20 27.07 23.79
CA ARG A 96 -45.44 28.24 23.39
C ARG A 96 -44.14 27.69 22.80
N SER A 97 -43.87 28.01 21.57
CA SER A 97 -42.52 28.00 21.03
C SER A 97 -41.70 28.84 22.01
N GLU A 98 -41.03 28.18 22.97
CA GLU A 98 -40.06 28.83 23.83
C GLU A 98 -38.96 29.36 22.92
N GLY A 99 -39.04 30.67 22.68
CA GLY A 99 -37.91 31.40 22.10
C GLY A 99 -36.70 31.12 23.00
N VAL A 100 -35.58 30.77 22.43
CA VAL A 100 -34.33 30.51 23.14
C VAL A 100 -34.01 31.71 24.03
N GLU A 101 -34.27 31.57 25.34
CA GLU A 101 -34.08 32.67 26.30
C GLU A 101 -32.62 32.85 26.71
N SER A 102 -31.77 31.84 26.53
CA SER A 102 -30.38 31.85 26.97
C SER A 102 -29.44 31.13 25.96
N CYS A 103 -28.23 31.70 25.80
CA CYS A 103 -27.16 31.10 25.00
C CYS A 103 -26.20 30.22 25.82
N GLU A 104 -26.57 29.80 27.02
CA GLU A 104 -25.68 29.11 27.95
C GLU A 104 -25.19 27.75 27.38
N GLU A 105 -26.07 26.96 26.75
CA GLU A 105 -25.70 25.68 26.14
C GLU A 105 -24.76 25.88 24.97
N VAL A 106 -25.01 26.86 24.10
CA VAL A 106 -24.13 27.23 22.99
C VAL A 106 -22.74 27.59 23.49
N ARG A 107 -22.66 28.36 24.60
CA ARG A 107 -21.41 28.75 25.24
C ARG A 107 -20.64 27.53 25.78
N LYS A 108 -21.33 26.61 26.48
CA LYS A 108 -20.74 25.38 27.02
C LYS A 108 -20.17 24.48 25.88
N VAL A 109 -20.96 24.24 24.84
CA VAL A 109 -20.53 23.43 23.68
C VAL A 109 -19.37 24.08 22.93
N PHE A 110 -19.43 25.41 22.74
CA PHE A 110 -18.35 26.15 22.10
C PHE A 110 -17.03 26.05 22.90
N GLN A 111 -17.09 26.24 24.22
CA GLN A 111 -15.93 26.15 25.11
C GLN A 111 -15.36 24.71 25.16
N TRP A 112 -16.24 23.73 25.26
CA TRP A 112 -15.84 22.32 25.28
C TRP A 112 -15.17 21.91 23.96
N ARG A 113 -15.73 22.32 22.82
CA ARG A 113 -15.27 21.90 21.49
C ARG A 113 -13.98 22.60 21.05
N LEU A 114 -13.80 23.86 21.38
CA LEU A 114 -12.73 24.71 20.84
C LEU A 114 -11.67 25.13 21.87
N GLY A 115 -11.81 24.70 23.09
CA GLY A 115 -10.84 24.94 24.17
C GLY A 115 -10.53 26.44 24.42
N GLY A 116 -10.85 26.95 25.55
CA GLY A 116 -10.42 28.28 25.98
C GLY A 116 -11.53 29.27 26.29
N ALA A 117 -11.26 30.14 27.25
CA ALA A 117 -12.16 31.25 27.64
C ALA A 117 -12.23 32.28 26.49
N VAL A 118 -13.30 32.27 25.72
CA VAL A 118 -13.55 33.32 24.73
C VAL A 118 -14.29 34.48 25.43
N LYS A 119 -13.57 35.55 25.68
CA LYS A 119 -14.16 36.80 26.16
C LYS A 119 -15.19 37.29 25.14
N GLY A 120 -16.39 37.62 25.58
CA GLY A 120 -17.44 38.21 24.73
C GLY A 120 -18.39 37.23 24.05
N LEU A 121 -18.57 36.01 24.61
CA LEU A 121 -19.68 35.15 24.21
C LEU A 121 -21.02 35.75 24.64
N PRO A 122 -22.06 35.78 23.76
CA PRO A 122 -23.35 36.33 24.11
C PRO A 122 -24.03 35.50 25.21
N GLU A 123 -24.69 36.17 26.14
CA GLU A 123 -25.47 35.54 27.21
C GLU A 123 -26.90 35.25 26.76
N ALA A 124 -27.44 36.14 25.91
CA ALA A 124 -28.75 36.02 25.32
C ALA A 124 -28.66 36.12 23.78
N PRO A 125 -29.64 35.54 23.05
CA PRO A 125 -29.70 35.64 21.59
C PRO A 125 -29.78 37.10 21.13
N ARG A 126 -29.02 37.43 20.08
CA ARG A 126 -28.96 38.79 19.51
C ARG A 126 -29.22 38.74 18.01
N ALA A 127 -29.66 39.87 17.44
CA ALA A 127 -29.61 40.02 15.98
C ALA A 127 -28.16 39.86 15.51
N GLY A 128 -27.90 39.00 14.51
CA GLY A 128 -26.56 38.66 14.02
C GLY A 128 -26.22 39.32 12.67
N PRO A 129 -26.18 40.67 12.56
CA PRO A 129 -25.89 41.34 11.29
C PRO A 129 -24.47 41.10 10.82
N ASP A 130 -23.55 40.74 11.71
CA ASP A 130 -22.11 40.55 11.43
C ASP A 130 -21.74 39.17 10.92
N LEU A 131 -22.68 38.21 10.97
CA LEU A 131 -22.42 36.85 10.50
C LEU A 131 -22.40 36.78 8.98
N GLN A 132 -21.40 36.07 8.42
CA GLN A 132 -21.22 35.96 6.97
C GLN A 132 -21.84 34.69 6.37
N VAL A 133 -21.94 33.63 7.14
CA VAL A 133 -22.40 32.30 6.69
C VAL A 133 -23.63 31.84 7.47
N CYS A 134 -23.56 31.89 8.81
CA CYS A 134 -24.64 31.45 9.68
C CYS A 134 -25.73 32.53 9.89
N GLN A 135 -26.07 33.23 8.80
CA GLN A 135 -27.15 34.22 8.83
C GLN A 135 -28.49 33.54 9.11
N SER A 136 -29.23 34.04 10.06
CA SER A 136 -30.57 33.60 10.44
C SER A 136 -31.53 34.76 10.52
N LYS A 137 -32.78 34.51 10.19
CA LYS A 137 -33.89 35.49 10.42
C LYS A 137 -34.18 35.68 11.91
N ASN A 138 -33.85 34.66 12.72
CA ASN A 138 -34.07 34.63 14.15
C ASN A 138 -32.82 35.13 14.90
N PRO A 139 -32.98 35.63 16.16
CA PRO A 139 -31.84 35.94 16.99
C PRO A 139 -30.88 34.76 17.14
N THR A 140 -29.57 35.03 17.14
CA THR A 140 -28.52 34.03 17.17
C THR A 140 -27.67 34.14 18.42
N CYS A 141 -27.13 32.99 18.87
CA CYS A 141 -26.15 32.91 19.94
C CYS A 141 -24.70 33.00 19.45
N CYS A 142 -24.47 33.21 18.15
CA CYS A 142 -23.13 33.31 17.59
C CYS A 142 -22.66 34.72 17.35
N THR A 143 -21.37 34.93 17.46
CA THR A 143 -20.66 36.14 17.03
C THR A 143 -19.77 35.80 15.83
N ARG A 144 -19.33 36.81 15.08
CA ARG A 144 -18.38 36.63 13.96
C ARG A 144 -17.10 35.85 14.37
N LYS A 145 -16.56 36.12 15.56
CA LYS A 145 -15.40 35.39 16.08
C LYS A 145 -15.69 33.91 16.34
N MET A 146 -16.90 33.57 16.76
CA MET A 146 -17.33 32.17 16.91
C MET A 146 -17.47 31.52 15.55
N GLU A 147 -18.10 32.21 14.59
CA GLU A 147 -18.25 31.72 13.21
C GLU A 147 -16.89 31.38 12.55
N GLU A 148 -15.89 32.27 12.67
CA GLU A 148 -14.53 32.03 12.17
C GLU A 148 -13.87 30.80 12.82
N LYS A 149 -14.02 30.62 14.15
CA LYS A 149 -13.49 29.43 14.84
C LYS A 149 -14.24 28.16 14.47
N TYR A 150 -15.56 28.21 14.35
CA TYR A 150 -16.34 27.06 13.86
C TYR A 150 -15.99 26.67 12.41
N GLN A 151 -15.65 27.67 11.56
CA GLN A 151 -15.21 27.38 10.21
C GLN A 151 -13.87 26.60 10.17
N ILE A 152 -12.96 26.92 11.09
CA ILE A 152 -11.71 26.17 11.25
C ILE A 152 -12.01 24.75 11.75
N ALA A 153 -12.85 24.63 12.77
CA ALA A 153 -13.24 23.34 13.34
C ALA A 153 -13.93 22.44 12.31
N ALA A 154 -14.87 22.97 11.52
CA ALA A 154 -15.57 22.21 10.48
C ALA A 154 -14.63 21.60 9.43
N ARG A 155 -13.55 22.32 9.07
CA ARG A 155 -12.51 21.76 8.18
C ARG A 155 -11.70 20.67 8.86
N GLN A 156 -11.31 20.88 10.12
CA GLN A 156 -10.55 19.90 10.89
C GLN A 156 -11.36 18.63 11.14
N ASP A 157 -12.65 18.77 11.44
CA ASP A 157 -13.55 17.63 11.63
C ASP A 157 -13.64 16.79 10.35
N LEU A 158 -13.88 17.41 9.18
CA LEU A 158 -13.91 16.66 7.94
C LEU A 158 -12.56 15.99 7.64
N GLN A 159 -11.45 16.68 7.89
CA GLN A 159 -10.12 16.10 7.70
C GLN A 159 -9.88 14.90 8.63
N GLN A 160 -10.30 15.00 9.89
CA GLN A 160 -10.19 13.88 10.85
C GLN A 160 -11.04 12.68 10.44
N VAL A 161 -12.26 12.94 9.96
CA VAL A 161 -13.17 11.87 9.48
C VAL A 161 -12.59 11.20 8.23
N LEU A 162 -12.00 11.96 7.31
CA LEU A 162 -11.28 11.40 6.15
C LEU A 162 -10.10 10.52 6.57
N GLN A 163 -9.25 10.98 7.49
CA GLN A 163 -8.13 10.20 8.02
C GLN A 163 -8.59 8.92 8.73
N THR A 164 -9.70 8.98 9.45
CA THR A 164 -10.30 7.80 10.08
C THR A 164 -10.79 6.80 9.04
N SER A 165 -11.48 7.28 8.00
CA SER A 165 -12.01 6.44 6.92
C SER A 165 -10.91 5.78 6.09
N SER A 166 -9.79 6.48 5.85
CA SER A 166 -8.63 5.97 5.10
C SER A 166 -7.74 5.04 5.93
N SER A 167 -7.82 5.10 7.27
CA SER A 167 -6.91 4.42 8.18
C SER A 167 -6.87 2.90 7.98
N THR A 168 -8.02 2.26 7.75
CA THR A 168 -8.14 0.82 7.53
C THR A 168 -7.45 0.41 6.23
N LEU A 169 -7.66 1.15 5.14
CA LEU A 169 -7.02 0.90 3.85
C LEU A 169 -5.51 1.11 3.93
N LYS A 170 -5.08 2.20 4.56
CA LYS A 170 -3.66 2.50 4.80
C LYS A 170 -2.98 1.41 5.62
N LEU A 171 -3.62 0.96 6.70
CA LEU A 171 -3.12 -0.12 7.53
C LEU A 171 -3.05 -1.46 6.77
N LEU A 172 -4.04 -1.75 5.92
CA LEU A 172 -4.05 -2.93 5.06
C LEU A 172 -2.82 -2.94 4.15
N ILE A 173 -2.55 -1.84 3.43
CA ILE A 173 -1.41 -1.77 2.50
C ILE A 173 -0.09 -1.80 3.26
N SER A 174 0.08 -1.00 4.34
CA SER A 174 1.34 -0.89 5.07
C SER A 174 1.75 -2.20 5.76
N ARG A 175 0.79 -2.91 6.39
CA ARG A 175 1.06 -4.22 6.99
C ARG A 175 1.48 -5.26 5.96
N ASN A 176 0.83 -5.27 4.80
CA ASN A 176 1.18 -6.21 3.74
C ASN A 176 2.50 -5.85 3.06
N ALA A 177 2.82 -4.57 2.87
CA ALA A 177 4.13 -4.13 2.37
C ALA A 177 5.26 -4.57 3.32
N ALA A 178 5.10 -4.34 4.63
CA ALA A 178 6.06 -4.76 5.64
C ALA A 178 6.21 -6.29 5.70
N ALA A 179 5.10 -7.04 5.70
CA ALA A 179 5.12 -8.50 5.71
C ALA A 179 5.73 -9.09 4.43
N PHE A 180 5.53 -8.46 3.27
CA PHE A 180 6.14 -8.86 2.01
C PHE A 180 7.64 -8.63 2.05
N GLN A 181 8.10 -7.47 2.55
CA GLN A 181 9.52 -7.17 2.74
C GLN A 181 10.19 -8.17 3.69
N GLU A 182 9.64 -8.41 4.87
CA GLU A 182 10.16 -9.37 5.85
C GLU A 182 10.26 -10.78 5.28
N THR A 183 9.26 -11.19 4.49
CA THR A 183 9.28 -12.49 3.82
C THR A 183 10.41 -12.57 2.80
N LEU A 184 10.64 -11.54 1.98
CA LEU A 184 11.75 -11.48 1.04
C LEU A 184 13.11 -11.52 1.75
N GLU A 185 13.30 -10.77 2.83
CA GLU A 185 14.52 -10.81 3.65
C GLU A 185 14.79 -12.22 4.22
N THR A 186 13.73 -12.90 4.62
CA THR A 186 13.83 -14.28 5.11
C THR A 186 14.20 -15.25 3.99
N LEU A 187 13.62 -15.09 2.80
CA LEU A 187 13.95 -15.91 1.63
C LEU A 187 15.39 -15.71 1.15
N ILE A 188 15.88 -14.47 1.17
CA ILE A 188 17.29 -14.16 0.83
C ILE A 188 18.22 -14.88 1.80
N ARG A 189 17.99 -14.78 3.12
CA ARG A 189 18.79 -15.48 4.14
C ARG A 189 18.73 -17.00 3.99
N GLN A 190 17.57 -17.57 3.65
CA GLN A 190 17.44 -19.00 3.41
C GLN A 190 18.23 -19.44 2.17
N ALA A 191 18.17 -18.68 1.08
CA ALA A 191 18.91 -18.96 -0.14
C ALA A 191 20.43 -18.86 0.06
N GLU A 192 20.89 -17.86 0.82
CA GLU A 192 22.29 -17.73 1.26
C GLU A 192 22.74 -18.96 2.07
N ASN A 193 21.93 -19.38 3.06
CA ASN A 193 22.20 -20.56 3.86
C ASN A 193 22.28 -21.84 3.02
N TYR A 194 21.34 -22.05 2.08
CA TYR A 194 21.38 -23.23 1.21
C TYR A 194 22.62 -23.26 0.34
N THR A 195 23.05 -22.10 -0.17
CA THR A 195 24.28 -21.99 -0.94
C THR A 195 25.50 -22.24 -0.07
N SER A 196 25.57 -21.68 1.12
CA SER A 196 26.66 -21.91 2.08
C SER A 196 26.77 -23.38 2.52
N ILE A 197 25.64 -24.04 2.78
CA ILE A 197 25.57 -25.47 3.11
C ILE A 197 26.06 -26.33 1.94
N LEU A 198 25.72 -25.99 0.70
CA LEU A 198 26.26 -26.68 -0.48
C LEU A 198 27.80 -26.68 -0.47
N PHE A 199 28.40 -25.49 -0.24
CA PHE A 199 29.88 -25.40 -0.18
C PHE A 199 30.46 -26.14 1.02
N CYS A 200 29.89 -26.03 2.20
CA CYS A 200 30.38 -26.75 3.39
C CYS A 200 30.27 -28.26 3.28
N ASN A 201 29.22 -28.78 2.66
CA ASN A 201 29.01 -30.25 2.56
C ASN A 201 29.70 -30.85 1.37
N THR A 202 29.61 -30.25 0.17
CA THR A 202 30.07 -30.80 -1.10
C THR A 202 31.48 -30.31 -1.46
N TYR A 203 31.74 -29.00 -1.25
CA TYR A 203 32.97 -28.33 -1.69
C TYR A 203 33.80 -27.81 -0.50
N ARG A 204 34.02 -28.64 0.51
CA ARG A 204 34.61 -28.29 1.83
C ARG A 204 35.86 -27.41 1.76
N ASN A 205 36.76 -27.69 0.81
CA ASN A 205 38.00 -26.93 0.68
C ASN A 205 37.83 -25.50 0.18
N MET A 206 36.72 -25.21 -0.49
CA MET A 206 36.37 -23.87 -1.01
C MET A 206 35.43 -23.09 -0.09
N ALA A 207 34.86 -23.72 0.94
CA ALA A 207 33.75 -23.14 1.70
C ALA A 207 34.10 -21.81 2.39
N LEU A 208 35.29 -21.71 3.00
CA LEU A 208 35.73 -20.49 3.68
C LEU A 208 35.98 -19.33 2.70
N GLU A 209 36.61 -19.66 1.56
CA GLU A 209 36.92 -18.65 0.54
C GLU A 209 35.68 -18.19 -0.22
N ALA A 210 34.70 -19.08 -0.45
CA ALA A 210 33.45 -18.76 -1.11
C ALA A 210 32.49 -17.95 -0.23
N ALA A 211 32.62 -18.00 1.10
CA ALA A 211 31.65 -17.41 2.03
C ALA A 211 31.44 -15.91 1.80
N ALA A 212 32.53 -15.14 1.59
CA ALA A 212 32.45 -13.70 1.34
C ALA A 212 31.69 -13.39 0.03
N SER A 213 31.97 -14.13 -1.05
CA SER A 213 31.31 -13.92 -2.35
C SER A 213 29.84 -14.34 -2.32
N ILE A 214 29.49 -15.35 -1.55
CA ILE A 214 28.09 -15.75 -1.32
C ILE A 214 27.34 -14.65 -0.57
N GLN A 215 27.89 -14.15 0.52
CA GLN A 215 27.30 -13.08 1.31
C GLN A 215 27.13 -11.78 0.51
N GLU A 216 28.16 -11.39 -0.27
CA GLU A 216 28.10 -10.23 -1.16
C GLU A 216 26.96 -10.35 -2.18
N PHE A 217 26.87 -11.50 -2.86
CA PHE A 217 25.81 -11.75 -3.83
C PHE A 217 24.40 -11.59 -3.24
N PHE A 218 24.12 -12.21 -2.09
CA PHE A 218 22.81 -12.12 -1.47
C PHE A 218 22.54 -10.74 -0.86
N THR A 219 23.58 -10.01 -0.44
CA THR A 219 23.46 -8.60 -0.05
C THR A 219 23.02 -7.75 -1.24
N ASP A 220 23.63 -7.92 -2.41
CA ASP A 220 23.27 -7.20 -3.64
C ASP A 220 21.84 -7.55 -4.11
N VAL A 221 21.43 -8.80 -4.01
CA VAL A 221 20.04 -9.23 -4.27
C VAL A 221 19.06 -8.47 -3.37
N GLY A 222 19.38 -8.33 -2.07
CA GLY A 222 18.58 -7.57 -1.12
C GLY A 222 18.55 -6.09 -1.47
N LEU A 223 19.69 -5.48 -1.74
CA LEU A 223 19.81 -4.08 -2.15
C LEU A 223 18.98 -3.80 -3.41
N TYR A 224 19.04 -4.67 -4.41
CA TYR A 224 18.23 -4.55 -5.62
C TYR A 224 16.73 -4.59 -5.32
N LEU A 225 16.28 -5.61 -4.57
CA LEU A 225 14.86 -5.79 -4.24
C LEU A 225 14.27 -4.60 -3.46
N PHE A 226 15.07 -4.00 -2.58
CA PHE A 226 14.62 -2.89 -1.73
C PHE A 226 14.86 -1.50 -2.33
N GLY A 227 15.28 -1.43 -3.59
CA GLY A 227 15.23 -0.19 -4.37
C GLY A 227 16.57 0.48 -4.63
N ALA A 228 17.70 -0.12 -4.22
CA ALA A 228 19.02 0.42 -4.56
C ALA A 228 19.29 0.31 -6.07
N ASP A 229 20.16 1.18 -6.56
CA ASP A 229 20.56 1.23 -7.98
C ASP A 229 21.73 0.27 -8.22
N VAL A 230 21.42 -1.03 -8.18
CA VAL A 230 22.34 -2.15 -8.44
C VAL A 230 21.74 -2.98 -9.57
N HIS A 231 22.56 -3.46 -10.49
CA HIS A 231 22.07 -4.25 -11.64
C HIS A 231 22.29 -5.75 -11.46
N PRO A 232 21.26 -6.60 -11.77
CA PRO A 232 21.42 -8.07 -11.67
C PRO A 232 22.58 -8.62 -12.48
N GLU A 233 22.89 -8.04 -13.63
CA GLU A 233 24.01 -8.42 -14.46
C GLU A 233 25.35 -8.26 -13.75
N GLU A 234 25.53 -7.15 -13.03
CA GLU A 234 26.77 -6.84 -12.33
C GLU A 234 27.04 -7.80 -11.17
N PHE A 235 26.05 -8.02 -10.29
CA PHE A 235 26.28 -8.87 -9.13
C PHE A 235 26.34 -10.37 -9.51
N VAL A 236 25.60 -10.82 -10.53
CA VAL A 236 25.72 -12.19 -11.03
C VAL A 236 27.10 -12.41 -11.65
N ASN A 237 27.59 -11.51 -12.49
CA ASN A 237 28.93 -11.61 -13.07
C ASN A 237 30.01 -11.59 -11.98
N ARG A 238 29.94 -10.66 -11.03
CA ARG A 238 30.89 -10.55 -9.91
C ARG A 238 30.96 -11.85 -9.10
N PHE A 239 29.81 -12.47 -8.81
CA PHE A 239 29.75 -13.75 -8.12
C PHE A 239 30.50 -14.85 -8.88
N PHE A 240 30.23 -15.02 -10.18
CA PHE A 240 30.89 -16.06 -10.99
C PHE A 240 32.35 -15.71 -11.27
N ASP A 241 32.72 -14.43 -11.38
CA ASP A 241 34.12 -13.98 -11.49
C ASP A 241 34.93 -14.37 -10.26
N SER A 242 34.33 -14.22 -9.05
CA SER A 242 34.95 -14.62 -7.79
C SER A 242 34.95 -16.14 -7.58
N LEU A 243 33.96 -16.85 -8.10
CA LEU A 243 33.85 -18.30 -7.97
C LEU A 243 34.88 -19.05 -8.85
N PHE A 244 35.22 -18.53 -10.03
CA PHE A 244 36.07 -19.26 -10.97
C PHE A 244 37.48 -19.55 -10.45
N PRO A 245 38.24 -18.62 -9.86
CA PRO A 245 39.52 -18.91 -9.25
C PRO A 245 39.46 -20.01 -8.19
N LEU A 246 38.42 -20.06 -7.38
CA LEU A 246 38.24 -21.10 -6.36
C LEU A 246 38.03 -22.48 -6.98
N VAL A 247 37.13 -22.55 -7.96
CA VAL A 247 36.86 -23.81 -8.70
C VAL A 247 38.12 -24.27 -9.43
N TYR A 248 38.86 -23.36 -10.04
CA TYR A 248 40.10 -23.68 -10.74
C TYR A 248 41.16 -24.26 -9.80
N ASN A 249 41.44 -23.57 -8.68
CA ASN A 249 42.48 -23.95 -7.74
C ASN A 249 42.16 -25.26 -6.99
N HIS A 250 40.89 -25.50 -6.65
CA HIS A 250 40.54 -26.64 -5.81
C HIS A 250 40.07 -27.89 -6.59
N LEU A 251 39.47 -27.73 -7.78
CA LEU A 251 38.88 -28.84 -8.53
C LEU A 251 39.55 -29.11 -9.86
N ILE A 252 40.09 -28.11 -10.56
CA ILE A 252 40.69 -28.27 -11.88
C ILE A 252 42.21 -28.45 -11.75
N ASN A 253 42.88 -27.68 -10.94
CA ASN A 253 44.32 -27.75 -10.71
C ASN A 253 44.68 -27.84 -9.22
N PRO A 254 44.32 -28.93 -8.52
CA PRO A 254 44.40 -29.03 -7.05
C PRO A 254 45.83 -29.02 -6.48
N GLY A 255 46.84 -28.99 -7.31
CA GLY A 255 48.25 -28.87 -6.90
C GLY A 255 48.72 -27.42 -6.67
N VAL A 256 47.87 -26.42 -6.90
CA VAL A 256 48.21 -25.00 -6.84
C VAL A 256 47.38 -24.35 -5.74
N THR A 257 47.78 -24.56 -4.50
CA THR A 257 47.03 -24.02 -3.34
C THR A 257 47.43 -22.61 -2.95
N ASP A 258 48.49 -22.04 -3.54
CA ASP A 258 48.95 -20.67 -3.29
C ASP A 258 49.30 -19.98 -4.61
N SER A 259 48.26 -19.66 -5.37
CA SER A 259 48.45 -18.79 -6.53
C SER A 259 48.69 -17.36 -6.03
N SER A 260 49.67 -16.67 -6.62
CA SER A 260 49.86 -15.25 -6.33
C SER A 260 48.56 -14.49 -6.60
N LEU A 261 48.36 -13.38 -5.87
CA LEU A 261 47.18 -12.53 -6.08
C LEU A 261 47.01 -12.14 -7.56
N GLN A 262 48.13 -11.90 -8.25
CA GLN A 262 48.15 -11.57 -9.68
C GLN A 262 47.65 -12.74 -10.56
N TYR A 263 47.97 -13.99 -10.22
CA TYR A 263 47.51 -15.17 -10.98
C TYR A 263 46.01 -15.39 -10.74
N SER A 264 45.54 -15.25 -9.52
CA SER A 264 44.10 -15.33 -9.20
C SER A 264 43.29 -14.25 -9.91
N GLU A 265 43.84 -13.02 -10.01
CA GLU A 265 43.18 -11.94 -10.75
C GLU A 265 43.18 -12.23 -12.27
N CYS A 266 44.26 -12.79 -12.83
CA CYS A 266 44.25 -13.22 -14.21
C CYS A 266 43.17 -14.28 -14.48
N ILE A 267 43.03 -15.31 -13.62
CA ILE A 267 41.97 -16.31 -13.76
C ILE A 267 40.59 -15.68 -13.71
N ARG A 268 40.38 -14.74 -12.79
CA ARG A 268 39.13 -13.97 -12.66
C ARG A 268 38.78 -13.25 -13.98
N MET A 269 39.75 -12.55 -14.56
CA MET A 269 39.57 -11.83 -15.82
C MET A 269 39.33 -12.75 -17.00
N ALA A 270 40.02 -13.93 -17.03
CA ALA A 270 39.88 -14.92 -18.08
C ALA A 270 38.52 -15.65 -18.09
N ARG A 271 37.70 -15.52 -17.03
CA ARG A 271 36.40 -16.24 -16.92
C ARG A 271 35.49 -16.00 -18.12
N GLN A 272 35.40 -14.76 -18.61
CA GLN A 272 34.52 -14.46 -19.74
C GLN A 272 34.99 -15.11 -21.03
N ASP A 273 36.31 -15.15 -21.25
CA ASP A 273 36.91 -15.72 -22.47
C ASP A 273 36.84 -17.26 -22.51
N VAL A 274 37.07 -17.91 -21.36
CA VAL A 274 37.09 -19.38 -21.28
C VAL A 274 35.73 -19.99 -20.99
N SER A 275 34.75 -19.17 -20.52
CA SER A 275 33.37 -19.57 -20.20
C SER A 275 33.27 -20.88 -19.41
N PRO A 276 33.90 -21.01 -18.22
CA PRO A 276 34.04 -22.29 -17.49
C PRO A 276 32.68 -22.87 -17.05
N PHE A 277 31.71 -22.03 -16.81
CA PHE A 277 30.38 -22.40 -16.36
C PHE A 277 29.34 -22.50 -17.49
N GLY A 278 29.80 -22.44 -18.75
CA GLY A 278 28.93 -22.49 -19.93
C GLY A 278 27.87 -21.35 -19.91
N ASN A 279 26.62 -21.72 -20.16
CA ASN A 279 25.50 -20.77 -20.20
C ASN A 279 24.82 -20.52 -18.84
N ILE A 280 25.30 -21.16 -17.76
CA ILE A 280 24.63 -21.05 -16.44
C ILE A 280 24.62 -19.63 -15.90
N PRO A 281 25.69 -18.80 -15.96
CA PRO A 281 25.63 -17.42 -15.55
C PRO A 281 24.54 -16.61 -16.28
N LYS A 282 24.39 -16.79 -17.59
CA LYS A 282 23.32 -16.17 -18.39
C LYS A 282 21.94 -16.65 -17.96
N ARG A 283 21.78 -17.94 -17.65
CA ARG A 283 20.53 -18.51 -17.14
C ARG A 283 20.17 -17.94 -15.78
N VAL A 284 21.12 -17.83 -14.85
CA VAL A 284 20.93 -17.18 -13.54
C VAL A 284 20.53 -15.73 -13.71
N MET A 285 21.25 -14.98 -14.54
CA MET A 285 20.94 -13.57 -14.82
C MET A 285 19.52 -13.41 -15.37
N GLY A 286 19.13 -14.23 -16.34
CA GLY A 286 17.79 -14.20 -16.91
C GLY A 286 16.70 -14.56 -15.90
N GLN A 287 16.92 -15.55 -15.01
CA GLN A 287 15.98 -15.91 -13.96
C GLN A 287 15.87 -14.81 -12.89
N MET A 288 17.00 -14.28 -12.40
CA MET A 288 17.03 -13.18 -11.43
C MET A 288 16.34 -11.94 -11.99
N GLY A 289 16.66 -11.52 -13.22
CA GLY A 289 16.02 -10.35 -13.85
C GLY A 289 14.50 -10.50 -13.96
N ARG A 290 14.03 -11.70 -14.39
CA ARG A 290 12.58 -11.95 -14.53
C ARG A 290 11.84 -12.05 -13.20
N SER A 291 12.45 -12.56 -12.13
CA SER A 291 11.77 -12.78 -10.85
C SER A 291 11.91 -11.59 -9.87
N LEU A 292 13.11 -11.00 -9.78
CA LEU A 292 13.37 -9.92 -8.82
C LEU A 292 12.70 -8.61 -9.22
N LEU A 293 12.68 -8.27 -10.52
CA LEU A 293 12.13 -7.00 -10.99
C LEU A 293 10.62 -6.84 -10.71
N PRO A 294 9.76 -7.84 -10.96
CA PRO A 294 8.36 -7.79 -10.54
C PRO A 294 8.20 -7.63 -9.03
N GLY A 295 9.01 -8.33 -8.22
CA GLY A 295 9.01 -8.21 -6.76
C GLY A 295 9.35 -6.79 -6.27
N ARG A 296 10.42 -6.20 -6.80
CA ARG A 296 10.80 -4.80 -6.56
C ARG A 296 9.69 -3.83 -6.95
N THR A 297 9.13 -4.00 -8.15
CA THR A 297 8.07 -3.12 -8.66
C THR A 297 6.80 -3.22 -7.81
N PHE A 298 6.45 -4.42 -7.35
CA PHE A 298 5.31 -4.63 -6.46
C PHE A 298 5.47 -3.89 -5.13
N LEU A 299 6.63 -3.99 -4.45
CA LEU A 299 6.94 -3.24 -3.23
C LEU A 299 6.88 -1.73 -3.44
N GLN A 300 7.50 -1.23 -4.52
CA GLN A 300 7.49 0.20 -4.85
C GLN A 300 6.07 0.72 -5.07
N ALA A 301 5.24 -0.08 -5.76
CA ALA A 301 3.85 0.27 -5.99
C ALA A 301 3.03 0.33 -4.68
N LEU A 302 3.25 -0.60 -3.73
CA LEU A 302 2.59 -0.55 -2.42
C LEU A 302 2.96 0.72 -1.63
N ASN A 303 4.24 1.09 -1.62
CA ASN A 303 4.71 2.31 -0.97
C ASN A 303 4.10 3.58 -1.58
N LEU A 304 3.95 3.61 -2.92
CA LEU A 304 3.24 4.70 -3.59
C LEU A 304 1.76 4.75 -3.19
N GLY A 305 1.09 3.61 -3.07
CA GLY A 305 -0.30 3.55 -2.61
C GLY A 305 -0.47 4.19 -1.23
N ILE A 306 0.47 3.95 -0.31
CA ILE A 306 0.51 4.60 1.01
C ILE A 306 0.74 6.12 0.87
N GLU A 307 1.65 6.53 0.01
CA GLU A 307 1.93 7.95 -0.23
C GLU A 307 0.71 8.69 -0.79
N VAL A 308 -0.01 8.07 -1.74
CA VAL A 308 -1.26 8.63 -2.30
C VAL A 308 -2.30 8.84 -1.20
N ILE A 309 -2.54 7.85 -0.35
CA ILE A 309 -3.49 7.96 0.76
C ILE A 309 -3.05 9.05 1.73
N ASN A 310 -1.77 9.11 2.11
CA ASN A 310 -1.24 10.15 2.99
C ASN A 310 -1.43 11.55 2.41
N THR A 311 -1.22 11.71 1.11
CA THR A 311 -1.39 13.01 0.46
C THR A 311 -2.85 13.43 0.42
N THR A 312 -3.77 12.49 0.15
CA THR A 312 -5.22 12.76 0.14
C THR A 312 -5.79 13.02 1.52
N ASP A 313 -5.22 12.46 2.59
CA ASP A 313 -5.59 12.74 3.97
C ASP A 313 -5.34 14.20 4.41
N HIS A 314 -4.47 14.91 3.69
CA HIS A 314 -4.05 16.29 4.00
C HIS A 314 -4.45 17.30 2.91
N ILE A 315 -5.48 16.98 2.13
CA ILE A 315 -5.93 17.87 1.05
C ILE A 315 -6.51 19.19 1.61
N HIS A 316 -6.28 20.28 0.90
CA HIS A 316 -6.80 21.60 1.27
C HIS A 316 -8.20 21.82 0.70
N PHE A 317 -9.13 22.19 1.57
CA PHE A 317 -10.50 22.51 1.16
C PHE A 317 -10.63 23.96 0.67
N SER A 318 -11.43 24.18 -0.38
CA SER A 318 -11.74 25.52 -0.91
C SER A 318 -12.47 26.38 0.12
N LYS A 319 -12.51 27.69 -0.14
CA LYS A 319 -13.27 28.62 0.70
C LYS A 319 -14.77 28.32 0.67
N GLU A 320 -15.28 27.95 -0.50
CA GLU A 320 -16.67 27.54 -0.72
C GLU A 320 -17.01 26.28 0.07
N CYS A 321 -16.17 25.26 0.00
CA CYS A 321 -16.32 24.07 0.80
C CYS A 321 -16.29 24.40 2.31
N SER A 322 -15.33 25.18 2.75
CA SER A 322 -15.20 25.56 4.18
C SER A 322 -16.43 26.30 4.71
N ARG A 323 -17.10 27.12 3.87
CA ARG A 323 -18.35 27.80 4.21
C ARG A 323 -19.52 26.82 4.26
N ALA A 324 -19.62 25.92 3.30
CA ALA A 324 -20.66 24.91 3.25
C ALA A 324 -20.57 23.93 4.44
N LEU A 325 -19.36 23.51 4.81
CA LEU A 325 -19.12 22.68 6.00
C LEU A 325 -19.54 23.40 7.29
N LEU A 326 -19.16 24.68 7.43
CA LEU A 326 -19.61 25.50 8.56
C LEU A 326 -21.13 25.55 8.63
N LYS A 327 -21.79 25.85 7.49
CA LYS A 327 -23.25 25.96 7.38
C LYS A 327 -23.92 24.64 7.76
N MET A 328 -23.34 23.52 7.33
CA MET A 328 -23.86 22.18 7.57
C MET A 328 -23.71 21.73 9.03
N GLN A 329 -22.54 21.93 9.63
CA GLN A 329 -22.21 21.32 10.92
C GLN A 329 -22.44 22.23 12.12
N TYR A 330 -22.18 23.54 11.98
CA TYR A 330 -22.11 24.46 13.12
C TYR A 330 -23.13 25.59 13.11
N CYS A 331 -23.71 25.99 11.97
CA CYS A 331 -24.77 27.00 11.99
C CYS A 331 -26.01 26.57 12.78
N PRO A 332 -26.39 25.26 12.85
CA PRO A 332 -27.44 24.85 13.78
C PRO A 332 -27.16 25.24 15.24
N HIS A 333 -25.90 25.15 15.69
CA HIS A 333 -25.51 25.51 17.04
C HIS A 333 -25.77 26.99 17.34
N CYS A 334 -25.63 27.86 16.34
CA CYS A 334 -25.92 29.28 16.50
C CYS A 334 -27.41 29.58 16.81
N GLN A 335 -28.29 28.62 16.48
CA GLN A 335 -29.72 28.64 16.74
C GLN A 335 -30.12 27.73 17.92
N SER A 336 -29.16 27.32 18.77
CA SER A 336 -29.35 26.42 19.91
C SER A 336 -29.79 24.99 19.51
N LEU A 337 -29.60 24.59 18.24
CA LEU A 337 -29.95 23.27 17.70
C LEU A 337 -28.76 22.33 17.79
N MET A 338 -28.27 22.02 19.01
CA MET A 338 -27.03 21.30 19.28
C MET A 338 -27.03 19.86 18.78
N LEU A 339 -28.15 19.18 18.73
CA LEU A 339 -28.30 17.77 18.42
C LEU A 339 -28.78 17.51 16.99
N SER A 340 -29.02 18.57 16.21
CA SER A 340 -29.52 18.44 14.86
C SER A 340 -28.40 17.97 13.91
N LYS A 341 -28.67 16.93 13.14
CA LYS A 341 -27.80 16.47 12.07
C LYS A 341 -28.31 16.96 10.72
N PRO A 342 -27.44 17.16 9.72
CA PRO A 342 -27.87 17.53 8.37
C PRO A 342 -28.71 16.46 7.72
N CYS A 343 -29.63 16.87 6.85
CA CYS A 343 -30.38 15.97 5.98
C CYS A 343 -29.42 15.21 5.06
N MET A 344 -29.73 13.95 4.73
CA MET A 344 -28.89 13.11 3.88
C MET A 344 -28.54 13.80 2.55
N GLY A 345 -29.53 14.32 1.82
CA GLY A 345 -29.30 14.99 0.53
C GLY A 345 -28.46 16.27 0.65
N TYR A 346 -28.63 17.03 1.75
CA TYR A 346 -27.83 18.20 2.05
C TYR A 346 -26.35 17.81 2.32
N CYS A 347 -26.13 16.83 3.18
CA CYS A 347 -24.80 16.27 3.46
C CYS A 347 -24.12 15.81 2.16
N LEU A 348 -24.82 15.02 1.33
CA LEU A 348 -24.27 14.53 0.07
C LEU A 348 -23.84 15.67 -0.87
N ASN A 349 -24.66 16.72 -1.03
CA ASN A 349 -24.29 17.88 -1.85
C ASN A 349 -23.05 18.60 -1.31
N VAL A 350 -22.99 18.84 0.01
CA VAL A 350 -21.83 19.50 0.62
C VAL A 350 -20.56 18.64 0.49
N ILE A 351 -20.63 17.38 0.89
CA ILE A 351 -19.42 16.52 0.89
C ILE A 351 -18.96 16.17 -0.52
N ARG A 352 -19.89 15.85 -1.47
CA ARG A 352 -19.55 15.61 -2.88
C ARG A 352 -18.92 16.85 -3.52
N GLY A 353 -19.38 18.04 -3.16
CA GLY A 353 -18.76 19.29 -3.60
C GLY A 353 -17.36 19.50 -3.02
N CYS A 354 -17.18 19.25 -1.72
CA CYS A 354 -15.89 19.36 -1.06
C CYS A 354 -14.85 18.35 -1.56
N LEU A 355 -15.28 17.14 -1.88
CA LEU A 355 -14.41 16.04 -2.34
C LEU A 355 -14.40 15.87 -3.86
N ALA A 356 -14.93 16.82 -4.63
CA ALA A 356 -15.07 16.69 -6.08
C ALA A 356 -13.75 16.40 -6.80
N HIS A 357 -12.68 17.09 -6.43
CA HIS A 357 -11.34 16.84 -7.00
C HIS A 357 -10.77 15.48 -6.57
N MET A 358 -10.97 15.09 -5.31
CA MET A 358 -10.52 13.79 -4.80
C MET A 358 -11.23 12.63 -5.51
N THR A 359 -12.49 12.80 -5.87
CA THR A 359 -13.26 11.79 -6.62
C THR A 359 -12.68 11.50 -8.01
N GLU A 360 -11.98 12.46 -8.62
CA GLU A 360 -11.29 12.27 -9.91
C GLU A 360 -10.11 11.26 -9.81
N LEU A 361 -9.65 10.95 -8.60
CA LEU A 361 -8.66 9.89 -8.38
C LEU A 361 -9.24 8.49 -8.60
N ASN A 362 -10.56 8.32 -8.48
CA ASN A 362 -11.20 7.00 -8.45
C ASN A 362 -10.89 6.11 -9.67
N PRO A 363 -10.98 6.58 -10.93
CA PRO A 363 -10.64 5.75 -12.08
C PRO A 363 -9.15 5.33 -12.10
N HIS A 364 -8.26 6.21 -11.67
CA HIS A 364 -6.82 5.92 -11.60
C HIS A 364 -6.48 4.99 -10.44
N TRP A 365 -7.15 5.14 -9.29
CA TRP A 365 -7.04 4.23 -8.17
C TRP A 365 -7.54 2.83 -8.51
N HIS A 366 -8.66 2.74 -9.20
CA HIS A 366 -9.19 1.47 -9.70
C HIS A 366 -8.20 0.79 -10.68
N ALA A 367 -7.63 1.55 -11.62
CA ALA A 367 -6.63 1.05 -12.56
C ALA A 367 -5.34 0.61 -11.85
N TYR A 368 -4.89 1.37 -10.84
CA TYR A 368 -3.74 1.01 -10.00
C TYR A 368 -3.93 -0.34 -9.30
N ILE A 369 -5.07 -0.55 -8.63
CA ILE A 369 -5.36 -1.84 -7.97
C ILE A 369 -5.43 -2.98 -8.98
N ARG A 370 -6.04 -2.75 -10.15
CA ARG A 370 -6.10 -3.73 -11.23
C ARG A 370 -4.70 -4.10 -11.75
N SER A 371 -3.83 -3.13 -11.96
CA SER A 371 -2.45 -3.40 -12.42
C SER A 371 -1.61 -4.13 -11.37
N LEU A 372 -1.83 -3.86 -10.07
CA LEU A 372 -1.23 -4.65 -8.98
C LEU A 372 -1.71 -6.12 -8.99
N GLU A 373 -2.98 -6.33 -9.27
CA GLU A 373 -3.59 -7.66 -9.41
C GLU A 373 -2.97 -8.42 -10.58
N GLU A 374 -2.93 -7.79 -11.76
CA GLU A 374 -2.32 -8.35 -12.98
C GLU A 374 -0.84 -8.73 -12.75
N LEU A 375 -0.06 -7.85 -12.11
CA LEU A 375 1.32 -8.17 -11.75
C LEU A 375 1.42 -9.32 -10.75
N SER A 376 0.61 -9.33 -9.69
CA SER A 376 0.58 -10.41 -8.69
C SER A 376 0.25 -11.75 -9.31
N ASP A 377 -0.71 -11.78 -10.24
CA ASP A 377 -1.11 -13.01 -10.93
C ASP A 377 -0.04 -13.50 -11.91
N ALA A 378 0.77 -12.58 -12.47
CA ALA A 378 1.87 -12.91 -13.37
C ALA A 378 3.15 -13.42 -12.64
N MET A 379 3.28 -13.19 -11.33
CA MET A 379 4.44 -13.60 -10.52
C MET A 379 4.33 -15.07 -10.09
N HIS A 380 4.35 -16.00 -11.06
CA HIS A 380 4.33 -17.45 -10.84
C HIS A 380 5.35 -18.18 -11.69
N GLY A 381 5.65 -19.43 -11.37
CA GLY A 381 6.60 -20.27 -12.10
C GLY A 381 8.01 -19.67 -12.13
N THR A 382 8.57 -19.42 -13.33
CA THR A 382 9.91 -18.83 -13.51
C THR A 382 10.00 -17.36 -13.08
N TYR A 383 8.87 -16.70 -12.84
CA TYR A 383 8.77 -15.33 -12.33
C TYR A 383 8.55 -15.28 -10.80
N ASP A 384 8.49 -16.45 -10.16
CA ASP A 384 8.34 -16.55 -8.71
C ASP A 384 9.70 -16.37 -8.03
N VAL A 385 9.83 -15.24 -7.31
CA VAL A 385 11.07 -14.90 -6.59
C VAL A 385 11.42 -15.94 -5.51
N GLU A 386 10.42 -16.53 -4.83
CA GLU A 386 10.62 -17.56 -3.82
C GLU A 386 11.26 -18.80 -4.46
N HIS A 387 10.71 -19.28 -5.59
CA HIS A 387 11.23 -20.42 -6.32
C HIS A 387 12.66 -20.18 -6.85
N VAL A 388 12.91 -19.01 -7.44
CA VAL A 388 14.23 -18.69 -8.04
C VAL A 388 15.31 -18.57 -6.96
N LEU A 389 15.03 -17.90 -5.84
CA LEU A 389 16.00 -17.73 -4.76
C LEU A 389 16.32 -19.07 -4.09
N LEU A 390 15.31 -19.86 -3.72
CA LEU A 390 15.54 -21.12 -3.01
C LEU A 390 16.25 -22.18 -3.87
N ASN A 391 16.13 -22.11 -5.20
CA ASN A 391 16.80 -23.03 -6.13
C ASN A 391 18.15 -22.51 -6.68
N PHE A 392 18.60 -21.33 -6.28
CA PHE A 392 19.87 -20.75 -6.74
C PHE A 392 21.06 -21.66 -6.48
N HIS A 393 21.15 -22.29 -5.31
CA HIS A 393 22.22 -23.20 -4.93
C HIS A 393 22.35 -24.40 -5.89
N LEU A 394 21.25 -24.87 -6.50
CA LEU A 394 21.29 -25.94 -7.50
C LEU A 394 22.00 -25.49 -8.78
N LEU A 395 21.71 -24.24 -9.22
CA LEU A 395 22.39 -23.67 -10.39
C LEU A 395 23.87 -23.43 -10.14
N VAL A 396 24.24 -23.05 -8.93
CA VAL A 396 25.66 -22.93 -8.53
C VAL A 396 26.34 -24.30 -8.55
N ASN A 397 25.69 -25.35 -8.04
CA ASN A 397 26.19 -26.72 -8.10
C ASN A 397 26.40 -27.16 -9.54
N ASP A 398 25.42 -26.95 -10.41
CA ASP A 398 25.53 -27.30 -11.85
C ASP A 398 26.70 -26.57 -12.51
N ALA A 399 26.94 -25.29 -12.17
CA ALA A 399 28.03 -24.48 -12.69
C ALA A 399 29.39 -25.08 -12.28
N VAL A 400 29.57 -25.41 -11.01
CA VAL A 400 30.81 -26.02 -10.50
C VAL A 400 31.06 -27.38 -11.14
N LEU A 401 30.02 -28.22 -11.25
CA LEU A 401 30.12 -29.53 -11.93
C LEU A 401 30.50 -29.39 -13.41
N GLN A 402 29.91 -28.45 -14.12
CA GLN A 402 30.25 -28.19 -15.53
C GLN A 402 31.70 -27.74 -15.70
N ALA A 403 32.21 -26.86 -14.84
CA ALA A 403 33.61 -26.46 -14.86
C ALA A 403 34.53 -27.64 -14.56
N HIS A 404 34.20 -28.48 -13.59
CA HIS A 404 34.98 -29.67 -13.24
C HIS A 404 35.05 -30.69 -14.40
N LEU A 405 33.91 -30.96 -15.05
CA LEU A 405 33.84 -31.86 -16.20
C LEU A 405 34.68 -31.37 -17.40
N ASN A 406 34.80 -30.05 -17.57
CA ASN A 406 35.63 -29.44 -18.62
C ASN A 406 37.06 -29.12 -18.15
N GLY A 407 37.50 -29.63 -17.01
CA GLY A 407 38.72 -29.23 -16.29
C GLY A 407 39.97 -29.26 -17.15
N GLN A 408 40.18 -30.34 -17.94
CA GLN A 408 41.37 -30.46 -18.80
C GLN A 408 41.43 -29.35 -19.87
N LYS A 409 40.32 -29.10 -20.55
CA LYS A 409 40.23 -28.02 -21.54
C LYS A 409 40.47 -26.65 -20.92
N LEU A 410 39.88 -26.40 -19.72
CA LEU A 410 40.03 -25.16 -18.99
C LEU A 410 41.47 -24.94 -18.50
N LEU A 411 42.16 -26.03 -18.07
CA LEU A 411 43.57 -26.00 -17.70
C LEU A 411 44.43 -25.48 -18.84
N ASP A 412 44.24 -26.05 -20.05
CA ASP A 412 45.00 -25.66 -21.25
C ASP A 412 44.71 -24.21 -21.67
N GLN A 413 43.47 -23.78 -21.57
CA GLN A 413 43.06 -22.39 -21.90
C GLN A 413 43.61 -21.38 -20.91
N VAL A 414 43.48 -21.62 -19.60
CA VAL A 414 43.98 -20.73 -18.55
C VAL A 414 45.51 -20.64 -18.61
N ASN A 415 46.22 -21.76 -18.84
CA ASN A 415 47.67 -21.76 -18.99
C ASN A 415 48.16 -20.95 -20.21
N LYS A 416 47.37 -20.90 -21.29
CA LYS A 416 47.67 -20.04 -22.46
C LYS A 416 47.49 -18.55 -22.15
N ILE A 417 46.51 -18.19 -21.31
CA ILE A 417 46.19 -16.79 -21.01
C ILE A 417 47.05 -16.29 -19.85
N CYS A 418 47.10 -17.04 -18.74
CA CYS A 418 47.68 -16.60 -17.47
C CYS A 418 49.09 -17.21 -17.21
N GLY A 419 49.58 -18.11 -18.08
CA GLY A 419 50.82 -18.84 -17.87
C GLY A 419 50.70 -19.94 -16.81
N HIS A 420 51.84 -20.51 -16.41
CA HIS A 420 51.88 -21.57 -15.39
C HIS A 420 52.05 -21.00 -14.00
N PRO A 421 51.24 -21.42 -13.00
CA PRO A 421 51.37 -20.94 -11.64
C PRO A 421 52.69 -21.43 -10.98
N VAL A 422 53.25 -20.58 -10.14
CA VAL A 422 54.39 -20.96 -9.28
C VAL A 422 53.83 -21.73 -8.08
N ARG A 423 54.26 -23.00 -7.92
CA ARG A 423 53.79 -23.87 -6.84
C ARG A 423 54.46 -23.55 -5.51
N THR A 424 53.68 -23.20 -4.50
CA THR A 424 54.08 -23.20 -3.11
C THR A 424 53.22 -24.18 -2.32
N PRO A 425 53.80 -25.14 -1.57
CA PRO A 425 53.01 -26.10 -0.81
C PRO A 425 52.53 -25.45 0.48
N THR A 426 51.22 -25.19 0.58
CA THR A 426 50.59 -24.68 1.81
C THR A 426 49.43 -25.60 2.21
N GLN A 427 49.35 -25.87 3.52
CA GLN A 427 48.24 -26.64 4.10
C GLN A 427 47.00 -25.74 4.22
N SER A 428 45.98 -26.04 3.43
CA SER A 428 44.68 -25.34 3.53
C SER A 428 44.03 -25.58 4.89
N PRO A 429 43.51 -24.53 5.58
CA PRO A 429 42.72 -24.70 6.79
C PRO A 429 41.41 -25.44 6.45
N ARG A 430 41.21 -26.59 7.08
CA ARG A 430 39.97 -27.36 6.93
C ARG A 430 38.84 -26.66 7.68
N CYS A 431 37.69 -26.50 7.03
CA CYS A 431 36.46 -26.17 7.74
C CYS A 431 36.19 -27.19 8.84
N THR A 432 36.38 -26.82 10.09
CA THR A 432 35.85 -27.56 11.22
C THR A 432 34.42 -27.14 11.46
N PHE A 433 33.52 -27.69 10.66
CA PHE A 433 32.11 -27.65 10.97
C PHE A 433 31.88 -28.58 12.17
N ASP A 434 31.52 -28.00 13.32
CA ASP A 434 31.13 -28.77 14.48
C ASP A 434 29.66 -29.18 14.33
N PRO A 435 29.34 -30.42 13.95
CA PRO A 435 27.97 -30.88 13.76
C PRO A 435 27.19 -30.98 15.06
N SER A 436 27.83 -30.71 16.20
CA SER A 436 27.20 -30.80 17.53
C SER A 436 26.49 -29.51 17.94
N LYS A 437 26.78 -28.36 17.31
CA LYS A 437 26.12 -27.08 17.60
C LYS A 437 24.85 -26.83 16.81
N GLU A 438 24.61 -27.54 15.73
CA GLU A 438 23.35 -27.46 14.97
C GLU A 438 22.61 -28.80 14.94
N LYS A 439 22.33 -29.40 16.10
CA LYS A 439 21.26 -30.40 16.26
C LYS A 439 19.85 -29.80 16.16
N HIS A 440 19.70 -28.59 15.73
CA HIS A 440 18.49 -28.20 15.03
C HIS A 440 18.67 -28.70 13.58
N GLY A 441 18.39 -30.03 13.41
CA GLY A 441 18.12 -30.57 12.10
C GLY A 441 17.21 -29.56 11.42
N MET A 442 17.75 -28.92 10.36
CA MET A 442 16.96 -28.10 9.49
C MET A 442 15.92 -29.06 8.89
N LYS A 443 14.81 -29.27 9.66
CA LYS A 443 13.58 -29.68 9.03
C LYS A 443 13.44 -28.65 7.92
N ILE A 444 13.59 -29.08 6.69
CA ILE A 444 12.98 -28.40 5.57
C ILE A 444 11.55 -28.22 6.05
N SER A 445 11.28 -27.06 6.64
CA SER A 445 9.94 -26.68 6.98
C SER A 445 9.27 -26.62 5.62
N THR A 446 8.62 -27.71 5.24
CA THR A 446 7.58 -27.66 4.25
C THR A 446 6.62 -26.64 4.80
N ARG A 447 6.85 -25.37 4.44
CA ARG A 447 5.94 -24.26 4.74
C ARG A 447 4.56 -24.77 4.37
N ASN A 448 3.66 -24.81 5.32
CA ASN A 448 2.26 -25.12 5.03
C ASN A 448 1.89 -24.25 3.83
N GLY A 449 1.23 -24.83 2.82
CA GLY A 449 0.95 -24.14 1.55
C GLY A 449 0.25 -22.77 1.71
N GLU A 450 -0.27 -22.47 2.90
CA GLU A 450 -0.85 -21.18 3.29
C GLU A 450 0.18 -20.07 3.55
N GLU A 451 1.44 -20.41 3.84
CA GLU A 451 2.49 -19.44 4.20
C GLU A 451 3.36 -18.99 3.02
N THR A 452 3.11 -19.46 1.82
CA THR A 452 3.88 -19.06 0.63
C THR A 452 3.67 -17.59 0.30
N LEU A 453 4.72 -16.95 -0.25
CA LEU A 453 4.64 -15.55 -0.71
C LEU A 453 3.52 -15.34 -1.72
N ALA A 454 3.27 -16.30 -2.61
CA ALA A 454 2.20 -16.27 -3.59
C ALA A 454 0.81 -16.24 -2.93
N ASN A 455 0.56 -17.08 -1.91
CA ASN A 455 -0.72 -17.10 -1.19
C ASN A 455 -0.95 -15.81 -0.38
N ARG A 456 0.08 -15.29 0.27
CA ARG A 456 0.00 -13.99 0.97
C ARG A 456 -0.34 -12.85 0.01
N ARG A 457 0.29 -12.80 -1.17
CA ARG A 457 -0.05 -11.82 -2.22
C ARG A 457 -1.51 -11.95 -2.64
N LYS A 458 -1.98 -13.17 -2.94
CA LYS A 458 -3.36 -13.43 -3.35
C LYS A 458 -4.39 -12.99 -2.29
N GLN A 459 -4.16 -13.30 -1.02
CA GLN A 459 -5.02 -12.86 0.09
C GLN A 459 -5.05 -11.34 0.21
N PHE A 460 -3.90 -10.69 0.12
CA PHE A 460 -3.81 -9.23 0.14
C PHE A 460 -4.57 -8.59 -1.02
N ILE A 461 -4.36 -9.06 -2.26
CA ILE A 461 -5.05 -8.54 -3.45
C ILE A 461 -6.56 -8.72 -3.33
N ASN A 462 -7.05 -9.85 -2.82
CA ASN A 462 -8.48 -10.07 -2.58
C ASN A 462 -9.05 -9.05 -1.58
N SER A 463 -8.32 -8.73 -0.52
CA SER A 463 -8.72 -7.70 0.45
C SER A 463 -8.67 -6.30 -0.17
N LEU A 464 -7.65 -6.00 -0.97
CA LEU A 464 -7.49 -4.70 -1.63
C LEU A 464 -8.56 -4.44 -2.69
N ARG A 465 -9.07 -5.48 -3.35
CA ARG A 465 -10.18 -5.40 -4.32
C ARG A 465 -11.43 -4.74 -3.73
N LEU A 466 -11.70 -4.93 -2.46
CA LEU A 466 -12.87 -4.32 -1.78
C LEU A 466 -12.77 -2.79 -1.72
N HIS A 467 -11.56 -2.24 -1.84
CA HIS A 467 -11.29 -0.82 -1.79
C HIS A 467 -11.08 -0.16 -3.16
N ARG A 468 -11.48 -0.82 -4.26
CA ARG A 468 -11.31 -0.29 -5.64
C ARG A 468 -12.02 1.05 -5.85
N SER A 469 -13.20 1.22 -5.27
CA SER A 469 -14.03 2.42 -5.39
C SER A 469 -13.92 3.34 -4.18
N PHE A 470 -12.82 3.27 -3.41
CA PHE A 470 -12.65 4.04 -2.18
C PHE A 470 -12.94 5.54 -2.38
N TYR A 471 -12.26 6.17 -3.35
CA TYR A 471 -12.43 7.61 -3.60
C TYR A 471 -13.81 7.95 -4.20
N GLY A 472 -14.41 7.04 -4.94
CA GLY A 472 -15.73 7.25 -5.55
C GLY A 472 -16.89 7.13 -4.56
N GLY A 473 -16.77 6.27 -3.55
CA GLY A 473 -17.80 6.02 -2.54
C GLY A 473 -17.65 6.83 -1.25
N LEU A 474 -16.56 7.58 -1.10
CA LEU A 474 -16.18 8.20 0.17
C LEU A 474 -17.23 9.18 0.69
N ALA A 475 -17.77 10.06 -0.15
CA ALA A 475 -18.80 11.04 0.25
C ALA A 475 -20.07 10.35 0.77
N ASP A 476 -20.51 9.29 0.09
CA ASP A 476 -21.69 8.53 0.48
C ASP A 476 -21.47 7.83 1.82
N GLN A 477 -20.31 7.21 2.00
CA GLN A 477 -19.93 6.54 3.24
C GLN A 477 -19.88 7.49 4.43
N LEU A 478 -19.31 8.69 4.25
CA LEU A 478 -19.22 9.70 5.31
C LEU A 478 -20.60 10.22 5.75
N CYS A 479 -21.49 10.51 4.78
CA CYS A 479 -22.82 10.98 5.11
C CYS A 479 -23.66 9.90 5.77
N VAL A 480 -23.63 8.66 5.28
CA VAL A 480 -24.44 7.54 5.80
C VAL A 480 -23.99 7.15 7.21
N ASN A 481 -22.69 7.00 7.44
CA ASN A 481 -22.20 6.43 8.69
C ASN A 481 -22.11 7.45 9.83
N GLU A 482 -21.77 8.72 9.54
CA GLU A 482 -21.34 9.63 10.59
C GLU A 482 -22.09 10.98 10.59
N LEU A 483 -22.21 11.61 9.43
CA LEU A 483 -22.56 13.03 9.39
C LEU A 483 -24.07 13.30 9.32
N ALA A 484 -24.83 12.53 8.53
CA ALA A 484 -26.24 12.84 8.29
C ALA A 484 -27.19 12.24 9.32
N ALA A 485 -28.42 12.79 9.38
CA ALA A 485 -29.52 12.21 10.11
C ALA A 485 -30.02 10.93 9.44
N ALA A 486 -30.48 9.97 10.25
CA ALA A 486 -31.14 8.78 9.71
C ALA A 486 -32.42 9.17 8.97
N GLU A 487 -32.79 8.35 7.98
CA GLU A 487 -34.02 8.58 7.19
C GLU A 487 -35.27 8.72 8.06
N GLY A 488 -36.16 9.62 7.66
CA GLY A 488 -37.43 9.85 8.35
C GLY A 488 -37.33 10.67 9.63
N ARG A 489 -36.13 11.15 10.02
CA ARG A 489 -35.97 12.06 11.15
C ARG A 489 -35.89 13.50 10.69
N ALA A 490 -36.36 14.42 11.57
CA ALA A 490 -36.13 15.85 11.39
C ALA A 490 -34.64 16.17 11.27
N CYS A 491 -34.27 16.97 10.28
CA CYS A 491 -32.89 17.19 9.90
C CYS A 491 -32.64 18.63 9.47
N TRP A 492 -31.40 19.07 9.52
CA TRP A 492 -30.97 20.41 9.13
C TRP A 492 -30.73 20.50 7.62
N ASN A 493 -31.39 21.46 6.93
CA ASN A 493 -31.25 21.66 5.48
C ASN A 493 -30.28 22.77 5.09
N GLY A 494 -29.64 23.41 6.08
CA GLY A 494 -28.79 24.59 5.90
C GLY A 494 -29.44 25.89 6.39
N GLU A 495 -30.76 25.93 6.58
CA GLU A 495 -31.52 27.12 7.05
C GLU A 495 -32.43 26.80 8.23
N ASP A 496 -33.16 25.70 8.13
CA ASP A 496 -34.15 25.28 9.11
C ASP A 496 -34.16 23.76 9.33
N ILE A 497 -34.85 23.33 10.40
CA ILE A 497 -35.15 21.93 10.63
C ILE A 497 -36.34 21.51 9.76
N VAL A 498 -36.14 20.51 8.92
CA VAL A 498 -37.12 19.99 7.98
C VAL A 498 -37.27 18.48 8.09
N THR A 499 -38.31 17.93 7.48
CA THR A 499 -38.50 16.47 7.39
C THR A 499 -37.75 15.84 6.22
N SER A 500 -37.45 16.63 5.18
CA SER A 500 -36.66 16.17 4.01
C SER A 500 -35.98 17.34 3.30
N TYR A 501 -34.86 17.03 2.62
CA TYR A 501 -34.14 18.01 1.80
C TYR A 501 -34.81 18.17 0.43
N ALA A 502 -35.22 19.38 0.09
CA ALA A 502 -36.02 19.65 -1.12
C ALA A 502 -35.18 19.90 -2.38
N GLN A 503 -33.88 20.23 -2.24
CA GLN A 503 -33.05 20.54 -3.39
C GLN A 503 -32.54 19.28 -4.09
N ARG A 504 -32.18 19.43 -5.39
CA ARG A 504 -31.61 18.32 -6.18
C ARG A 504 -30.29 17.83 -5.57
N VAL A 505 -30.17 16.54 -5.37
CA VAL A 505 -28.93 15.88 -4.98
C VAL A 505 -28.11 15.58 -6.24
N VAL A 506 -26.87 16.11 -6.31
CA VAL A 506 -25.98 15.91 -7.47
C VAL A 506 -25.12 14.65 -7.30
N GLY A 507 -24.64 14.09 -8.43
CA GLY A 507 -23.73 12.94 -8.44
C GLY A 507 -22.30 13.29 -8.01
N ASN A 508 -21.41 12.29 -8.01
CA ASN A 508 -19.98 12.44 -7.75
C ASN A 508 -19.21 13.02 -8.95
N GLY A 509 -18.02 13.60 -8.70
CA GLY A 509 -17.08 14.14 -9.68
C GLY A 509 -17.34 15.59 -10.07
N ILE A 510 -16.32 16.25 -10.61
CA ILE A 510 -16.32 17.71 -10.89
C ILE A 510 -17.45 18.10 -11.85
N LYS A 511 -17.71 17.31 -12.89
CA LYS A 511 -18.74 17.62 -13.89
C LYS A 511 -20.14 17.73 -13.27
N ALA A 512 -20.47 16.88 -12.30
CA ALA A 512 -21.76 16.90 -11.62
C ALA A 512 -21.92 18.13 -10.72
N GLN A 513 -20.83 18.72 -10.24
CA GLN A 513 -20.87 19.85 -9.32
C GLN A 513 -21.28 21.17 -9.99
N SER A 514 -21.36 21.26 -11.31
CA SER A 514 -21.90 22.44 -11.99
C SER A 514 -23.34 22.76 -11.59
N ALA A 515 -24.13 21.74 -11.23
CA ALA A 515 -25.50 21.85 -10.76
C ALA A 515 -25.65 21.77 -9.22
N ASN A 516 -24.53 21.77 -8.49
CA ASN A 516 -24.56 21.66 -7.03
C ASN A 516 -25.05 22.98 -6.39
N PRO A 517 -26.16 22.95 -5.64
CA PRO A 517 -26.70 24.14 -5.01
C PRO A 517 -25.88 24.64 -3.82
N GLU A 518 -25.09 23.76 -3.17
CA GLU A 518 -24.43 24.05 -1.90
C GLU A 518 -22.94 24.45 -2.06
N VAL A 519 -22.22 23.81 -2.97
CA VAL A 519 -20.79 24.02 -3.17
C VAL A 519 -20.48 24.27 -4.65
N ARG A 520 -19.94 25.45 -4.96
CA ARG A 520 -19.44 25.75 -6.31
C ARG A 520 -17.99 25.26 -6.44
N VAL A 521 -17.79 24.27 -7.29
CA VAL A 521 -16.45 23.74 -7.61
C VAL A 521 -15.94 24.42 -8.88
N ARG A 522 -14.75 25.02 -8.83
CA ARG A 522 -14.12 25.72 -9.95
C ARG A 522 -12.67 25.30 -10.09
N GLY A 523 -12.22 25.22 -11.35
CA GLY A 523 -10.82 24.96 -11.68
C GLY A 523 -10.38 23.52 -11.44
N THR A 524 -9.07 23.30 -11.57
CA THR A 524 -8.39 22.03 -11.29
C THR A 524 -7.56 22.17 -10.02
N ASP A 525 -7.44 21.10 -9.26
CA ASP A 525 -6.56 21.06 -8.09
C ASP A 525 -5.18 20.53 -8.48
N PRO A 526 -4.10 21.33 -8.30
CA PRO A 526 -2.75 20.91 -8.71
C PRO A 526 -2.26 19.66 -7.94
N VAL A 527 -2.63 19.51 -6.67
CA VAL A 527 -2.24 18.35 -5.84
C VAL A 527 -2.90 17.09 -6.37
N THR A 528 -4.19 17.14 -6.68
CA THR A 528 -4.91 16.01 -7.28
C THR A 528 -4.31 15.62 -8.63
N ASN A 529 -3.97 16.58 -9.49
CA ASN A 529 -3.33 16.29 -10.77
C ASN A 529 -1.95 15.62 -10.59
N GLN A 530 -1.15 16.09 -9.65
CA GLN A 530 0.14 15.46 -9.33
C GLN A 530 -0.02 14.02 -8.85
N ILE A 531 -1.04 13.73 -8.03
CA ILE A 531 -1.35 12.36 -7.59
C ILE A 531 -1.78 11.50 -8.79
N ILE A 532 -2.63 12.03 -9.67
CA ILE A 532 -3.06 11.34 -10.89
C ILE A 532 -1.86 10.97 -11.76
N ASP A 533 -0.92 11.90 -11.96
CA ASP A 533 0.26 11.64 -12.78
C ASP A 533 1.20 10.61 -12.14
N LYS A 534 1.37 10.63 -10.82
CA LYS A 534 2.08 9.57 -10.07
C LYS A 534 1.41 8.21 -10.25
N LEU A 535 0.09 8.13 -10.13
CA LEU A 535 -0.66 6.88 -10.33
C LEU A 535 -0.52 6.37 -11.77
N LYS A 536 -0.64 7.24 -12.78
CA LYS A 536 -0.44 6.89 -14.20
C LYS A 536 0.96 6.32 -14.43
N HIS A 537 1.99 6.99 -13.90
CA HIS A 537 3.37 6.54 -14.04
C HIS A 537 3.57 5.13 -13.47
N VAL A 538 3.07 4.87 -12.25
CA VAL A 538 3.18 3.53 -11.64
C VAL A 538 2.35 2.48 -12.37
N ILE A 539 1.16 2.84 -12.86
CA ILE A 539 0.35 1.93 -13.69
C ILE A 539 1.15 1.52 -14.94
N GLN A 540 1.81 2.46 -15.61
CA GLN A 540 2.68 2.16 -16.77
C GLN A 540 3.86 1.24 -16.38
N LEU A 541 4.50 1.49 -15.23
CA LEU A 541 5.57 0.62 -14.73
C LEU A 541 5.06 -0.80 -14.43
N LEU A 542 3.91 -0.93 -13.79
CA LEU A 542 3.30 -2.22 -13.48
C LEU A 542 2.95 -2.99 -14.76
N GLN A 543 2.36 -2.34 -15.75
CA GLN A 543 1.96 -2.95 -17.03
C GLN A 543 3.16 -3.30 -17.90
N GLY A 544 4.21 -2.46 -17.94
CA GLY A 544 5.45 -2.71 -18.68
C GLY A 544 6.32 -3.82 -18.07
N ARG A 545 6.11 -4.17 -16.81
CA ARG A 545 6.86 -5.20 -16.07
C ARG A 545 6.08 -6.49 -15.84
N SER A 546 4.77 -6.48 -16.13
CA SER A 546 3.98 -7.71 -16.12
C SER A 546 4.47 -8.64 -17.22
N PRO A 547 4.83 -9.90 -16.90
CA PRO A 547 5.15 -10.91 -17.90
C PRO A 547 3.97 -11.03 -18.87
N LYS A 548 4.20 -10.80 -20.14
CA LYS A 548 3.16 -11.04 -21.15
C LYS A 548 2.89 -12.53 -21.18
N PRO A 549 1.66 -13.01 -21.02
CA PRO A 549 1.37 -14.42 -21.15
C PRO A 549 1.78 -14.85 -22.56
N ASN A 550 2.71 -15.81 -22.63
CA ASN A 550 3.10 -16.41 -23.90
C ASN A 550 1.84 -16.96 -24.56
N LYS A 551 1.57 -16.54 -25.77
CA LYS A 551 0.39 -16.90 -26.57
C LYS A 551 0.21 -18.42 -26.74
N TRP A 552 1.21 -19.21 -26.33
CA TRP A 552 1.27 -20.67 -26.41
C TRP A 552 0.68 -21.39 -25.18
N GLU A 553 0.57 -20.75 -24.01
CA GLU A 553 0.01 -21.37 -22.80
C GLU A 553 -1.54 -21.42 -22.81
N LEU A 554 -2.19 -20.67 -23.70
CA LEU A 554 -3.66 -20.63 -23.86
C LEU A 554 -4.20 -21.74 -24.79
N LEU A 555 -3.35 -22.62 -25.32
CA LEU A 555 -3.75 -23.66 -26.30
C LEU A 555 -3.40 -25.09 -25.85
N GLN A 556 -3.31 -25.39 -24.54
CA GLN A 556 -3.28 -26.79 -24.10
C GLN A 556 -4.64 -27.22 -23.54
N PRO A 557 -5.41 -28.01 -24.30
CA PRO A 557 -6.38 -28.92 -23.71
C PRO A 557 -5.62 -30.10 -23.11
N GLY A 558 -5.91 -30.41 -21.85
CA GLY A 558 -5.26 -31.50 -21.14
C GLY A 558 -5.42 -32.85 -21.82
N SER A 559 -4.34 -33.58 -21.95
CA SER A 559 -4.29 -35.02 -21.72
C SER A 559 -2.85 -35.54 -21.87
N GLY A 560 -2.38 -36.27 -20.89
CA GLY A 560 -1.68 -37.51 -20.86
C GLY A 560 -0.35 -37.71 -21.65
N GLY A 561 0.72 -37.86 -20.89
CA GLY A 561 1.71 -38.94 -21.08
C GLY A 561 2.68 -38.82 -22.24
N GLY A 562 4.00 -38.80 -21.90
CA GLY A 562 5.03 -39.21 -22.82
C GLY A 562 6.29 -38.33 -22.81
N MET A 563 7.34 -38.82 -22.16
CA MET A 563 8.72 -38.37 -22.34
C MET A 563 9.09 -38.29 -23.82
N LEU A 564 9.61 -37.15 -24.25
CA LEU A 564 10.61 -37.01 -25.31
C LEU A 564 11.11 -35.56 -25.27
N GLU A 565 12.41 -35.42 -25.02
CA GLU A 565 13.11 -34.14 -25.17
C GLU A 565 13.11 -33.71 -26.64
N PRO A 566 12.92 -32.43 -26.92
CA PRO A 566 13.50 -31.83 -28.09
C PRO A 566 14.52 -30.76 -27.71
N SER A 567 15.75 -31.03 -28.08
CA SER A 567 16.76 -30.04 -28.38
C SER A 567 16.17 -29.04 -29.39
N SER A 568 15.98 -27.77 -29.00
CA SER A 568 15.79 -26.71 -29.97
C SER A 568 16.54 -25.47 -29.52
N GLY A 569 17.46 -25.05 -30.38
CA GLY A 569 18.19 -23.81 -30.25
C GLY A 569 17.23 -22.63 -30.39
N ASP A 570 17.24 -21.74 -29.39
CA ASP A 570 16.71 -20.40 -29.50
C ASP A 570 17.75 -19.53 -30.20
N CYS A 571 17.41 -19.10 -31.40
CA CYS A 571 18.07 -17.99 -32.08
C CYS A 571 17.35 -16.70 -31.65
N ASP A 572 17.91 -15.97 -30.69
CA ASP A 572 17.61 -14.56 -30.46
C ASP A 572 18.60 -13.72 -31.29
N ASP A 573 18.22 -13.43 -32.52
CA ASP A 573 18.91 -12.42 -33.34
C ASP A 573 18.06 -11.14 -33.37
N GLU A 574 18.39 -10.21 -32.51
CA GLU A 574 18.16 -8.80 -32.76
C GLU A 574 19.31 -8.27 -33.65
N ASP A 575 19.19 -8.39 -34.97
CA ASP A 575 19.82 -7.46 -35.87
C ASP A 575 19.07 -7.43 -37.21
N GLY A 576 18.80 -6.21 -37.67
CA GLY A 576 17.97 -5.89 -38.78
C GLY A 576 18.42 -6.48 -40.12
N CYS A 577 17.45 -6.98 -40.88
CA CYS A 577 17.56 -7.10 -42.33
C CYS A 577 16.42 -6.41 -42.99
N GLY A 578 16.73 -5.25 -43.57
CA GLY A 578 15.92 -4.61 -44.61
C GLY A 578 15.83 -5.48 -45.83
N GLY A 579 14.63 -5.88 -46.22
CA GLY A 579 14.34 -6.58 -47.45
C GLY A 579 13.13 -5.94 -48.12
N SER A 580 13.39 -5.17 -49.14
CA SER A 580 12.40 -4.66 -50.08
C SER A 580 11.75 -5.78 -50.85
N GLY A 581 10.42 -5.83 -50.90
CA GLY A 581 9.66 -6.74 -51.73
C GLY A 581 8.28 -6.14 -52.03
N SER A 582 8.15 -5.64 -53.24
CA SER A 582 6.96 -5.12 -53.88
C SER A 582 5.85 -6.15 -54.05
N GLY A 583 4.59 -5.71 -53.96
CA GLY A 583 3.51 -6.33 -54.72
C GLY A 583 2.32 -6.80 -53.92
N GLU A 584 1.29 -6.14 -53.98
CA GLU A 584 -0.04 -6.37 -54.56
C GLU A 584 -1.23 -6.00 -53.68
N VAL A 585 -1.93 -5.01 -54.22
CA VAL A 585 -3.22 -4.51 -53.76
C VAL A 585 -4.30 -5.55 -54.07
N LYS A 586 -5.06 -6.01 -53.07
CA LYS A 586 -6.42 -6.53 -53.31
C LYS A 586 -7.45 -5.80 -52.46
N ARG A 587 -8.19 -4.99 -53.19
CA ARG A 587 -9.49 -4.40 -52.78
C ARG A 587 -10.51 -5.52 -52.60
N THR A 588 -11.24 -5.50 -51.49
CA THR A 588 -12.56 -6.16 -51.45
C THR A 588 -13.59 -5.26 -50.79
N LEU A 589 -14.65 -5.18 -51.49
CA LEU A 589 -15.88 -4.42 -51.40
C LEU A 589 -16.65 -4.54 -50.10
N LYS A 590 -17.28 -3.42 -49.75
CA LYS A 590 -18.46 -3.31 -48.86
C LYS A 590 -19.65 -4.04 -49.51
N ILE A 591 -20.39 -4.77 -48.68
CA ILE A 591 -21.80 -5.02 -48.91
C ILE A 591 -22.57 -4.66 -47.64
N THR A 592 -23.43 -3.69 -47.76
CA THR A 592 -24.54 -3.30 -46.91
C THR A 592 -25.66 -4.37 -47.02
N ASN A 593 -26.15 -4.83 -45.89
CA ASN A 593 -27.57 -4.90 -45.57
C ASN A 593 -27.74 -4.98 -44.06
#